data_92f26494e2475d3bc40c489cd7587ff4
#
_entry.id   92f26494e2475d3bc40c489cd7587ff4
#
_cell.length_a   1.000
_cell.length_b   1.000
_cell.length_c   1.000
_cell.angle_alpha   90.00
_cell.angle_beta   90.00
_cell.angle_gamma   90.00
#
_symmetry.space_group_name_H-M   'P 1'
#
loop_
_entity.id
_entity.type
_entity.pdbx_description
1 polymer ?
#
loop_
_entity_poly.entity_id
_entity_poly.type
_entity_poly.pdbx_seq_one_letter_code
_entity_poly.pdbx_strand_id
1 'polypeptide(L)'
;TQAGLVVDTCILKEADDKMLNTYTVIAVNPEAPFVDADGNSVADVAVNTAGADALIQWFLTQETLDLAANYGFQEYGEYLFYVKDGAPVYTGEIAPATEETKVIRLSTTTSVKDSGLLGYLLPIFESTYGYTVEVQSAGTGKAISAAKFGNADLILVHAKSQEEAFVEEGFARTVDGFEAERISFLYNYFVLCGPSADPAGVKEAASVLDAFAAIAEGEYPFISRGDGSGTHTKELSLWPEALGI
;
A
#
# COMPACT_ATOMS: atom_id res chain seq x y z
N THR A 1 4.10 11.01 22.97
CA THR A 1 2.74 11.19 23.53
C THR A 1 2.47 12.67 23.74
N GLN A 2 1.54 13.27 23.02
CA GLN A 2 1.25 14.72 23.02
C GLN A 2 0.68 15.26 24.35
N ALA A 3 0.47 14.45 25.35
CA ALA A 3 -0.16 14.89 26.60
C ALA A 3 0.49 14.31 27.86
N GLY A 4 1.68 13.71 27.80
CA GLY A 4 2.28 13.04 28.96
C GLY A 4 1.47 11.84 29.45
N LEU A 5 0.51 11.35 28.69
CA LEU A 5 -0.22 10.12 28.96
C LEU A 5 0.71 8.94 28.62
N VAL A 6 1.08 8.19 29.63
CA VAL A 6 1.72 6.89 29.46
C VAL A 6 0.60 5.93 29.07
N VAL A 7 0.56 5.54 27.78
CA VAL A 7 -0.35 4.47 27.32
C VAL A 7 0.38 3.16 27.54
N ASP A 8 -0.15 2.32 28.42
CA ASP A 8 0.35 0.95 28.62
C ASP A 8 -0.14 0.05 27.49
N THR A 9 0.47 0.25 26.32
CA THR A 9 0.14 -0.51 25.10
C THR A 9 1.43 -1.04 24.49
N CYS A 10 1.43 -2.32 24.16
CA CYS A 10 2.52 -2.98 23.47
C CYS A 10 2.00 -3.83 22.30
N ILE A 11 2.90 -4.26 21.43
CA ILE A 11 2.59 -5.24 20.40
C ILE A 11 2.36 -6.58 21.10
N LEU A 12 1.20 -7.19 20.88
CA LEU A 12 0.81 -8.48 21.42
C LEU A 12 0.98 -9.60 20.40
N LYS A 13 0.74 -9.30 19.11
CA LYS A 13 0.90 -10.25 18.01
C LYS A 13 1.44 -9.54 16.79
N GLU A 14 2.43 -10.13 16.14
CA GLU A 14 3.06 -9.67 14.90
C GLU A 14 3.58 -10.84 14.07
N ALA A 15 4.03 -10.57 12.83
CA ALA A 15 4.69 -11.54 11.96
C ALA A 15 3.87 -12.83 11.67
N ASP A 16 2.54 -12.76 11.76
CA ASP A 16 1.65 -13.82 11.35
C ASP A 16 1.35 -13.69 9.84
N ASP A 17 1.33 -14.79 9.10
CA ASP A 17 1.09 -14.79 7.65
C ASP A 17 -0.24 -14.12 7.26
N LYS A 18 -1.26 -14.24 8.12
CA LYS A 18 -2.55 -13.58 7.91
C LYS A 18 -2.49 -12.06 8.11
N MET A 19 -1.44 -11.57 8.78
CA MET A 19 -1.18 -10.14 9.01
C MET A 19 -0.24 -9.55 7.95
N LEU A 20 0.23 -10.35 6.99
CA LEU A 20 1.07 -9.86 5.90
C LEU A 20 0.35 -8.76 5.12
N ASN A 21 1.06 -7.68 4.87
CA ASN A 21 0.62 -6.50 4.13
C ASN A 21 1.60 -6.23 2.99
N THR A 22 1.19 -6.49 1.76
CA THR A 22 2.03 -6.33 0.56
C THR A 22 1.72 -5.05 -0.17
N TYR A 23 2.75 -4.30 -0.53
CA TYR A 23 2.65 -3.07 -1.30
C TYR A 23 2.85 -3.37 -2.79
N THR A 24 1.93 -2.86 -3.59
CA THR A 24 1.83 -3.17 -5.02
C THR A 24 1.77 -1.89 -5.83
N VAL A 25 2.56 -1.83 -6.89
CA VAL A 25 2.43 -0.79 -7.93
C VAL A 25 1.72 -1.35 -9.15
N ILE A 26 0.84 -0.53 -9.75
CA ILE A 26 0.09 -0.87 -10.95
C ILE A 26 0.04 0.36 -11.85
N ALA A 27 0.46 0.23 -13.09
CA ALA A 27 0.33 1.28 -14.11
C ALA A 27 -1.09 1.32 -14.64
N VAL A 28 -1.65 2.52 -14.82
CA VAL A 28 -2.98 2.71 -15.40
C VAL A 28 -2.92 2.50 -16.91
N ASN A 29 -3.88 1.75 -17.44
CA ASN A 29 -4.05 1.52 -18.87
C ASN A 29 -4.70 2.76 -19.51
N PRO A 30 -4.07 3.43 -20.50
CA PRO A 30 -4.66 4.59 -21.19
C PRO A 30 -5.96 4.26 -21.95
N GLU A 31 -6.16 2.98 -22.32
CA GLU A 31 -7.36 2.49 -23.00
C GLU A 31 -8.41 1.92 -22.02
N ALA A 32 -8.24 2.16 -20.70
CA ALA A 32 -9.16 1.63 -19.70
C ALA A 32 -10.58 2.19 -19.87
N PRO A 33 -11.61 1.47 -19.40
CA PRO A 33 -12.99 1.93 -19.43
C PRO A 33 -13.25 2.97 -18.34
N PHE A 34 -12.66 4.16 -18.48
CA PHE A 34 -12.78 5.23 -17.50
C PHE A 34 -14.23 5.67 -17.31
N VAL A 35 -14.56 6.03 -16.08
CA VAL A 35 -15.89 6.50 -15.69
C VAL A 35 -15.80 7.79 -14.88
N ASP A 36 -16.89 8.55 -14.83
CA ASP A 36 -17.05 9.65 -13.88
C ASP A 36 -17.62 9.15 -12.54
N ALA A 37 -17.86 10.08 -11.61
CA ALA A 37 -18.40 9.75 -10.27
C ALA A 37 -19.83 9.18 -10.32
N ASP A 38 -20.56 9.39 -11.41
CA ASP A 38 -21.91 8.90 -11.64
C ASP A 38 -21.91 7.56 -12.42
N GLY A 39 -20.72 7.06 -12.80
CA GLY A 39 -20.54 5.80 -13.53
C GLY A 39 -20.70 5.93 -15.04
N ASN A 40 -20.75 7.14 -15.60
CA ASN A 40 -20.80 7.33 -17.04
C ASN A 40 -19.40 7.20 -17.63
N SER A 41 -19.31 6.65 -18.85
CA SER A 41 -18.04 6.51 -19.57
C SER A 41 -17.42 7.88 -19.86
N VAL A 42 -16.12 8.00 -19.62
CA VAL A 42 -15.31 9.19 -19.94
C VAL A 42 -14.33 8.83 -21.05
N ALA A 43 -14.37 9.60 -22.13
CA ALA A 43 -13.43 9.46 -23.24
C ALA A 43 -12.23 10.39 -23.10
N ASP A 44 -11.15 10.10 -23.85
CA ASP A 44 -9.97 10.96 -24.00
C ASP A 44 -9.26 11.30 -22.66
N VAL A 45 -9.22 10.33 -21.72
CA VAL A 45 -8.45 10.48 -20.50
C VAL A 45 -6.95 10.43 -20.80
N ALA A 46 -6.24 11.49 -20.47
CA ALA A 46 -4.79 11.53 -20.61
C ALA A 46 -4.12 10.78 -19.45
N VAL A 47 -3.36 9.74 -19.78
CA VAL A 47 -2.52 8.99 -18.85
C VAL A 47 -1.05 9.19 -19.23
N ASN A 48 -0.23 9.66 -18.30
CA ASN A 48 1.21 9.78 -18.50
C ASN A 48 1.88 8.41 -18.38
N THR A 49 1.79 7.61 -19.43
CA THR A 49 2.34 6.24 -19.45
C THR A 49 3.85 6.22 -19.30
N ALA A 50 4.58 7.12 -19.97
CA ALA A 50 6.04 7.18 -19.89
C ALA A 50 6.54 7.56 -18.50
N GLY A 51 5.87 8.52 -17.83
CA GLY A 51 6.21 8.89 -16.45
C GLY A 51 5.88 7.78 -15.47
N ALA A 52 4.73 7.10 -15.62
CA ALA A 52 4.36 5.96 -14.78
C ALA A 52 5.37 4.81 -14.92
N ASP A 53 5.80 4.50 -16.16
CA ASP A 53 6.80 3.48 -16.41
C ASP A 53 8.14 3.82 -15.74
N ALA A 54 8.62 5.05 -15.91
CA ALA A 54 9.86 5.51 -15.30
C ALA A 54 9.82 5.40 -13.76
N LEU A 55 8.71 5.79 -13.12
CA LEU A 55 8.58 5.70 -11.66
C LEU A 55 8.50 4.25 -11.18
N ILE A 56 7.74 3.38 -11.86
CA ILE A 56 7.65 1.96 -11.53
C ILE A 56 9.00 1.26 -11.72
N GLN A 57 9.66 1.50 -12.84
CA GLN A 57 11.00 0.97 -13.12
C GLN A 57 11.98 1.40 -12.03
N TRP A 58 11.94 2.66 -11.62
CA TRP A 58 12.80 3.18 -10.56
C TRP A 58 12.50 2.55 -9.19
N PHE A 59 11.24 2.41 -8.80
CA PHE A 59 10.88 1.71 -7.55
C PHE A 59 11.44 0.29 -7.49
N LEU A 60 11.63 -0.33 -8.64
CA LEU A 60 12.09 -1.71 -8.78
C LEU A 60 13.57 -1.84 -9.13
N THR A 61 14.35 -0.76 -9.12
CA THR A 61 15.82 -0.89 -9.14
C THR A 61 16.31 -1.46 -7.82
N GLN A 62 17.42 -2.21 -7.85
CA GLN A 62 18.02 -2.75 -6.63
C GLN A 62 18.35 -1.64 -5.62
N GLU A 63 18.85 -0.51 -6.10
CA GLU A 63 19.18 0.65 -5.26
C GLU A 63 17.95 1.17 -4.51
N THR A 64 16.82 1.34 -5.17
CA THR A 64 15.59 1.84 -4.55
C THR A 64 14.96 0.81 -3.59
N LEU A 65 15.02 -0.47 -3.95
CA LEU A 65 14.59 -1.54 -3.05
C LEU A 65 15.42 -1.56 -1.75
N ASP A 66 16.74 -1.37 -1.86
CA ASP A 66 17.63 -1.30 -0.71
C ASP A 66 17.36 -0.02 0.13
N LEU A 67 17.09 1.12 -0.50
CA LEU A 67 16.70 2.35 0.18
C LEU A 67 15.39 2.15 0.96
N ALA A 68 14.39 1.54 0.34
CA ALA A 68 13.10 1.25 0.98
C ALA A 68 13.23 0.27 2.15
N ALA A 69 14.04 -0.79 2.00
CA ALA A 69 14.28 -1.77 3.04
C ALA A 69 15.04 -1.20 4.25
N ASN A 70 15.90 -0.21 4.04
CA ASN A 70 16.64 0.45 5.12
C ASN A 70 15.91 1.67 5.72
N TYR A 71 14.76 2.04 5.16
CA TYR A 71 13.99 3.17 5.65
C TYR A 71 13.48 2.95 7.08
N GLY A 72 13.65 3.96 7.92
CA GLY A 72 13.22 3.96 9.32
C GLY A 72 14.23 3.39 10.29
N PHE A 73 15.20 2.57 9.87
CA PHE A 73 16.13 1.90 10.79
C PHE A 73 16.95 2.89 11.64
N GLN A 74 17.42 4.01 11.05
CA GLN A 74 18.19 5.00 11.80
C GLN A 74 17.36 5.75 12.85
N GLU A 75 16.06 5.93 12.61
CA GLU A 75 15.18 6.68 13.49
C GLU A 75 14.55 5.80 14.57
N TYR A 76 14.15 4.58 14.22
CA TYR A 76 13.37 3.69 15.09
C TYR A 76 14.17 2.48 15.60
N GLY A 77 15.32 2.18 15.02
CA GLY A 77 16.09 0.97 15.30
C GLY A 77 15.49 -0.31 14.70
N GLU A 78 14.46 -0.17 13.87
CA GLU A 78 13.72 -1.25 13.23
C GLU A 78 13.46 -0.96 11.76
N TYR A 79 13.38 -2.02 10.94
CA TYR A 79 13.01 -1.91 9.53
C TYR A 79 11.50 -1.80 9.40
N LEU A 80 11.02 -0.77 8.70
CA LEU A 80 9.59 -0.54 8.53
C LEU A 80 9.01 -1.25 7.30
N PHE A 81 9.87 -1.60 6.36
CA PHE A 81 9.52 -2.30 5.12
C PHE A 81 10.55 -3.36 4.79
N TYR A 82 10.12 -4.40 4.13
CA TYR A 82 10.94 -5.50 3.65
C TYR A 82 10.72 -5.68 2.16
N VAL A 83 11.77 -6.02 1.42
CA VAL A 83 11.64 -6.41 0.00
C VAL A 83 10.95 -7.76 -0.07
N LYS A 84 9.92 -7.84 -0.90
CA LYS A 84 9.16 -9.07 -1.07
C LYS A 84 9.98 -10.11 -1.82
N ASP A 85 9.97 -11.35 -1.35
CA ASP A 85 10.60 -12.47 -2.06
C ASP A 85 10.02 -12.60 -3.47
N GLY A 86 10.92 -12.67 -4.47
CA GLY A 86 10.55 -12.72 -5.87
C GLY A 86 10.07 -11.39 -6.46
N ALA A 87 10.26 -10.26 -5.76
CA ALA A 87 10.06 -8.95 -6.38
C ALA A 87 10.99 -8.80 -7.59
N PRO A 88 10.47 -8.38 -8.75
CA PRO A 88 11.32 -8.21 -9.92
C PRO A 88 12.27 -7.04 -9.71
N VAL A 89 13.48 -7.14 -10.28
CA VAL A 89 14.47 -6.07 -10.25
C VAL A 89 14.65 -5.53 -11.67
N TYR A 90 14.44 -4.23 -11.83
CA TYR A 90 14.67 -3.55 -13.09
C TYR A 90 16.15 -3.17 -13.25
N THR A 91 16.72 -3.53 -14.40
CA THR A 91 18.14 -3.28 -14.72
C THR A 91 18.33 -2.46 -16.00
N GLY A 92 17.24 -2.00 -16.62
CA GLY A 92 17.27 -1.18 -17.81
C GLY A 92 17.56 0.30 -17.48
N GLU A 93 17.65 1.11 -18.54
CA GLU A 93 17.76 2.56 -18.41
C GLU A 93 16.38 3.17 -18.12
N ILE A 94 16.33 4.12 -17.18
CA ILE A 94 15.12 4.88 -16.88
C ILE A 94 15.16 6.17 -17.67
N ALA A 95 14.12 6.41 -18.46
CA ALA A 95 14.00 7.60 -19.27
C ALA A 95 13.86 8.86 -18.40
N PRO A 96 14.61 9.95 -18.66
CA PRO A 96 14.40 11.22 -17.98
C PRO A 96 13.09 11.88 -18.43
N ALA A 97 12.58 12.81 -17.63
CA ALA A 97 11.39 13.58 -17.95
C ALA A 97 11.58 14.44 -19.22
N THR A 98 10.50 14.56 -19.98
CA THR A 98 10.33 15.60 -21.02
C THR A 98 9.31 16.62 -20.52
N GLU A 99 9.09 17.71 -21.26
CA GLU A 99 8.07 18.69 -20.88
C GLU A 99 6.64 18.08 -20.87
N GLU A 100 6.38 17.08 -21.75
CA GLU A 100 5.09 16.41 -21.85
C GLU A 100 4.89 15.33 -20.78
N THR A 101 5.99 14.74 -20.26
CA THR A 101 5.93 13.60 -19.33
C THR A 101 6.29 13.98 -17.89
N LYS A 102 6.61 15.24 -17.64
CA LYS A 102 7.21 15.74 -16.39
C LYS A 102 6.38 15.47 -15.14
N VAL A 103 5.06 15.57 -15.24
CA VAL A 103 4.18 15.42 -14.08
C VAL A 103 3.59 14.02 -14.06
N ILE A 104 3.78 13.32 -12.95
CA ILE A 104 3.27 11.97 -12.71
C ILE A 104 2.23 12.04 -11.59
N ARG A 105 1.02 11.54 -11.82
CA ARG A 105 -0.06 11.48 -10.84
C ARG A 105 -0.04 10.10 -10.16
N LEU A 106 0.42 10.05 -8.92
CA LEU A 106 0.43 8.83 -8.10
C LEU A 106 -0.75 8.83 -7.13
N SER A 107 -1.67 7.86 -7.28
CA SER A 107 -2.70 7.63 -6.28
C SER A 107 -2.29 6.52 -5.31
N THR A 108 -2.40 6.80 -4.02
CA THR A 108 -1.97 5.88 -2.96
C THR A 108 -2.88 5.94 -1.74
N THR A 109 -2.56 5.13 -0.72
CA THR A 109 -3.32 5.11 0.53
C THR A 109 -2.77 6.11 1.54
N THR A 110 -3.62 6.54 2.48
CA THR A 110 -3.20 7.38 3.61
C THR A 110 -2.07 6.71 4.41
N SER A 111 -2.15 5.41 4.65
CA SER A 111 -1.12 4.68 5.40
C SER A 111 0.24 4.66 4.69
N VAL A 112 0.28 4.53 3.36
CA VAL A 112 1.52 4.64 2.59
C VAL A 112 2.12 6.04 2.68
N LYS A 113 1.29 7.08 2.53
CA LYS A 113 1.74 8.48 2.66
C LYS A 113 2.25 8.77 4.07
N ASP A 114 1.48 8.38 5.08
CA ASP A 114 1.77 8.69 6.49
C ASP A 114 2.97 7.90 7.03
N SER A 115 3.35 6.78 6.39
CA SER A 115 4.59 6.07 6.71
C SER A 115 5.86 6.91 6.46
N GLY A 116 5.76 7.95 5.63
CA GLY A 116 6.89 8.80 5.24
C GLY A 116 7.77 8.21 4.13
N LEU A 117 7.59 6.94 3.73
CA LEU A 117 8.41 6.27 2.71
C LEU A 117 8.46 7.05 1.40
N LEU A 118 7.31 7.50 0.88
CA LEU A 118 7.27 8.29 -0.35
C LEU A 118 7.97 9.64 -0.19
N GLY A 119 7.84 10.29 0.97
CA GLY A 119 8.56 11.54 1.27
C GLY A 119 10.08 11.37 1.30
N TYR A 120 10.56 10.17 1.60
CA TYR A 120 11.98 9.82 1.57
C TYR A 120 12.46 9.46 0.15
N LEU A 121 11.69 8.66 -0.58
CA LEU A 121 12.11 8.13 -1.89
C LEU A 121 11.92 9.13 -3.04
N LEU A 122 10.74 9.77 -3.14
CA LEU A 122 10.39 10.57 -4.32
C LEU A 122 11.33 11.74 -4.60
N PRO A 123 11.87 12.50 -3.61
CA PRO A 123 12.83 13.56 -3.90
C PRO A 123 14.10 13.07 -4.62
N ILE A 124 14.51 11.81 -4.37
CA ILE A 124 15.66 11.19 -5.05
C ILE A 124 15.32 10.97 -6.53
N PHE A 125 14.17 10.38 -6.81
CA PHE A 125 13.68 10.17 -8.17
C PHE A 125 13.52 11.49 -8.93
N GLU A 126 12.84 12.46 -8.33
CA GLU A 126 12.55 13.76 -8.94
C GLU A 126 13.83 14.51 -9.30
N SER A 127 14.81 14.53 -8.38
CA SER A 127 16.09 15.21 -8.63
C SER A 127 16.96 14.49 -9.65
N THR A 128 16.85 13.17 -9.76
CA THR A 128 17.69 12.37 -10.68
C THR A 128 17.17 12.40 -12.11
N TYR A 129 15.84 12.29 -12.28
CA TYR A 129 15.23 12.11 -13.59
C TYR A 129 14.42 13.31 -14.08
N GLY A 130 14.26 14.35 -13.25
CA GLY A 130 13.60 15.60 -13.61
C GLY A 130 12.07 15.56 -13.59
N TYR A 131 11.48 14.51 -13.05
CA TYR A 131 10.03 14.41 -12.86
C TYR A 131 9.53 15.21 -11.65
N THR A 132 8.23 15.39 -11.60
CA THR A 132 7.48 15.86 -10.43
C THR A 132 6.36 14.87 -10.15
N VAL A 133 6.29 14.32 -8.94
CA VAL A 133 5.28 13.32 -8.58
C VAL A 133 4.20 13.95 -7.69
N GLU A 134 3.00 14.09 -8.25
CA GLU A 134 1.82 14.56 -7.50
C GLU A 134 1.18 13.37 -6.79
N VAL A 135 1.38 13.32 -5.46
CA VAL A 135 0.87 12.24 -4.62
C VAL A 135 -0.52 12.59 -4.08
N GLN A 136 -1.53 11.85 -4.51
CA GLN A 136 -2.87 11.89 -3.96
C GLN A 136 -3.07 10.69 -3.03
N SER A 137 -3.51 10.92 -1.79
CA SER A 137 -3.74 9.85 -0.82
C SER A 137 -5.15 9.86 -0.27
N ALA A 138 -5.75 8.67 -0.15
CA ALA A 138 -7.07 8.46 0.40
C ALA A 138 -7.18 7.04 1.00
N GLY A 139 -8.35 6.65 1.52
CA GLY A 139 -8.62 5.24 1.80
C GLY A 139 -8.52 4.40 0.53
N THR A 140 -8.15 3.11 0.65
CA THR A 140 -7.79 2.25 -0.50
C THR A 140 -8.83 2.27 -1.63
N GLY A 141 -10.11 2.13 -1.31
CA GLY A 141 -11.18 2.17 -2.33
C GLY A 141 -11.22 3.49 -3.08
N LYS A 142 -11.06 4.63 -2.39
CA LYS A 142 -11.01 5.95 -3.03
C LYS A 142 -9.75 6.16 -3.86
N ALA A 143 -8.62 5.63 -3.40
CA ALA A 143 -7.36 5.72 -4.15
C ALA A 143 -7.46 4.95 -5.49
N ILE A 144 -8.04 3.76 -5.49
CA ILE A 144 -8.32 2.97 -6.69
C ILE A 144 -9.38 3.65 -7.58
N SER A 145 -10.45 4.19 -6.98
CA SER A 145 -11.46 4.93 -7.73
C SER A 145 -10.90 6.16 -8.44
N ALA A 146 -9.93 6.87 -7.83
CA ALA A 146 -9.27 7.99 -8.47
C ALA A 146 -8.59 7.59 -9.80
N ALA A 147 -7.95 6.41 -9.84
CA ALA A 147 -7.40 5.86 -11.07
C ALA A 147 -8.49 5.47 -12.09
N LYS A 148 -9.60 4.84 -11.63
CA LYS A 148 -10.74 4.52 -12.50
C LYS A 148 -11.43 5.75 -13.10
N PHE A 149 -11.31 6.90 -12.41
CA PHE A 149 -11.80 8.20 -12.91
C PHE A 149 -10.79 8.94 -13.80
N GLY A 150 -9.64 8.32 -14.12
CA GLY A 150 -8.59 8.94 -14.94
C GLY A 150 -7.77 10.01 -14.22
N ASN A 151 -7.80 10.05 -12.89
CA ASN A 151 -7.08 11.05 -12.08
C ASN A 151 -5.70 10.56 -11.60
N ALA A 152 -5.22 9.41 -12.07
CA ALA A 152 -3.90 8.88 -11.74
C ALA A 152 -3.26 8.20 -12.95
N ASP A 153 -1.94 8.18 -12.99
CA ASP A 153 -1.12 7.49 -13.99
C ASP A 153 -0.65 6.12 -13.50
N LEU A 154 -0.54 5.99 -12.18
CA LEU A 154 -0.27 4.72 -11.49
C LEU A 154 -0.87 4.75 -10.09
N ILE A 155 -1.01 3.57 -9.51
CA ILE A 155 -1.41 3.40 -8.10
C ILE A 155 -0.33 2.65 -7.32
N LEU A 156 -0.17 3.01 -6.02
CA LEU A 156 0.61 2.26 -5.04
C LEU A 156 -0.28 1.94 -3.85
N VAL A 157 -0.72 0.71 -3.75
CA VAL A 157 -1.74 0.28 -2.80
C VAL A 157 -1.36 -1.06 -2.14
N HIS A 158 -2.18 -1.52 -1.19
CA HIS A 158 -1.92 -2.74 -0.42
C HIS A 158 -3.22 -3.49 -0.05
N ALA A 159 -4.11 -3.68 -1.00
CA ALA A 159 -5.36 -4.43 -0.84
C ALA A 159 -5.56 -5.41 -2.00
N LYS A 160 -4.99 -6.61 -1.87
CA LYS A 160 -4.85 -7.61 -2.93
C LYS A 160 -6.15 -7.82 -3.73
N SER A 161 -7.29 -8.03 -3.07
CA SER A 161 -8.56 -8.28 -3.76
C SER A 161 -9.03 -7.11 -4.63
N GLN A 162 -8.82 -5.86 -4.16
CA GLN A 162 -9.17 -4.67 -4.93
C GLN A 162 -8.18 -4.41 -6.07
N GLU A 163 -6.91 -4.78 -5.89
CA GLU A 163 -5.88 -4.71 -6.93
C GLU A 163 -6.17 -5.72 -8.05
N GLU A 164 -6.54 -6.95 -7.69
CA GLU A 164 -6.94 -8.00 -8.63
C GLU A 164 -8.19 -7.58 -9.42
N ALA A 165 -9.21 -7.03 -8.77
CA ALA A 165 -10.38 -6.49 -9.44
C ALA A 165 -10.03 -5.34 -10.40
N PHE A 166 -9.09 -4.45 -10.04
CA PHE A 166 -8.63 -3.37 -10.91
C PHE A 166 -7.98 -3.89 -12.20
N VAL A 167 -7.20 -4.98 -12.09
CA VAL A 167 -6.60 -5.68 -13.24
C VAL A 167 -7.68 -6.37 -14.09
N GLU A 168 -8.57 -7.15 -13.47
CA GLU A 168 -9.63 -7.89 -14.14
C GLU A 168 -10.61 -6.97 -14.91
N GLU A 169 -10.84 -5.77 -14.41
CA GLU A 169 -11.68 -4.76 -15.04
C GLU A 169 -10.98 -4.01 -16.20
N GLY A 170 -9.71 -4.31 -16.50
CA GLY A 170 -8.95 -3.75 -17.61
C GLY A 170 -8.34 -2.37 -17.36
N PHE A 171 -8.24 -1.93 -16.09
CA PHE A 171 -7.63 -0.65 -15.75
C PHE A 171 -6.10 -0.70 -15.63
N ALA A 172 -5.52 -1.90 -15.57
CA ALA A 172 -4.08 -2.10 -15.47
C ALA A 172 -3.45 -2.32 -16.86
N ARG A 173 -2.15 -2.13 -16.93
CA ARG A 173 -1.30 -2.53 -18.06
C ARG A 173 0.05 -3.02 -17.56
N THR A 174 0.74 -3.77 -18.40
CA THR A 174 2.15 -4.11 -18.19
C THR A 174 3.04 -2.88 -18.40
N VAL A 175 4.16 -2.86 -17.74
CA VAL A 175 5.25 -1.87 -17.88
C VAL A 175 6.43 -2.55 -18.56
N ASP A 176 7.13 -1.84 -19.44
CA ASP A 176 8.30 -2.40 -20.13
C ASP A 176 9.35 -2.91 -19.14
N GLY A 177 9.81 -4.14 -19.37
CA GLY A 177 10.71 -4.86 -18.47
C GLY A 177 10.01 -5.77 -17.46
N PHE A 178 8.66 -5.80 -17.44
CA PHE A 178 7.89 -6.67 -16.52
C PHE A 178 6.78 -7.42 -17.27
N GLU A 179 6.50 -8.64 -16.80
CA GLU A 179 5.43 -9.48 -17.37
C GLU A 179 4.07 -9.28 -16.68
N ALA A 180 4.10 -8.86 -15.41
CA ALA A 180 2.90 -8.70 -14.59
C ALA A 180 2.40 -7.26 -14.60
N GLU A 181 1.07 -7.09 -14.69
CA GLU A 181 0.42 -5.78 -14.54
C GLU A 181 0.39 -5.32 -13.08
N ARG A 182 0.36 -6.28 -12.15
CA ARG A 182 0.30 -6.09 -10.69
C ARG A 182 1.64 -6.50 -10.08
N ILE A 183 2.47 -5.53 -9.64
CA ILE A 183 3.83 -5.78 -9.16
C ILE A 183 3.90 -5.51 -7.66
N SER A 184 3.86 -6.58 -6.85
CA SER A 184 4.08 -6.49 -5.41
C SER A 184 5.57 -6.56 -5.11
N PHE A 185 6.13 -5.55 -4.44
CA PHE A 185 7.59 -5.42 -4.28
C PHE A 185 8.07 -5.21 -2.85
N LEU A 186 7.22 -4.66 -1.98
CA LEU A 186 7.50 -4.50 -0.56
C LEU A 186 6.44 -5.18 0.28
N TYR A 187 6.77 -5.46 1.53
CA TYR A 187 5.80 -5.89 2.53
C TYR A 187 6.16 -5.38 3.92
N ASN A 188 5.20 -5.40 4.80
CA ASN A 188 5.33 -5.38 6.24
C ASN A 188 4.18 -6.17 6.88
N TYR A 189 4.00 -6.05 8.19
CA TYR A 189 2.93 -6.73 8.89
C TYR A 189 2.00 -5.73 9.56
N PHE A 190 0.72 -6.04 9.59
CA PHE A 190 -0.17 -5.47 10.58
C PHE A 190 0.23 -6.02 11.96
N VAL A 191 -0.06 -5.28 12.99
CA VAL A 191 0.20 -5.69 14.36
C VAL A 191 -1.06 -5.59 15.19
N LEU A 192 -1.23 -6.49 16.14
CA LEU A 192 -2.27 -6.42 17.15
C LEU A 192 -1.65 -5.86 18.43
N CYS A 193 -2.10 -4.69 18.85
CA CYS A 193 -1.65 -4.00 20.03
C CYS A 193 -2.68 -4.05 21.14
N GLY A 194 -2.23 -4.11 22.38
CA GLY A 194 -3.10 -4.10 23.55
C GLY A 194 -2.33 -3.79 24.82
N PRO A 195 -3.02 -3.83 25.98
CA PRO A 195 -2.37 -3.61 27.28
C PRO A 195 -1.32 -4.69 27.55
N SER A 196 -0.21 -4.30 28.20
CA SER A 196 0.91 -5.21 28.52
C SER A 196 0.50 -6.39 29.40
N ALA A 197 -0.58 -6.24 30.18
CA ALA A 197 -1.17 -7.30 30.99
C ALA A 197 -1.83 -8.42 30.20
N ASP A 198 -2.11 -8.17 28.92
CA ASP A 198 -2.69 -9.13 27.97
C ASP A 198 -3.87 -9.96 28.53
N PRO A 199 -4.96 -9.33 28.95
CA PRO A 199 -6.06 -10.03 29.62
C PRO A 199 -6.76 -11.08 28.74
N ALA A 200 -6.66 -10.97 27.42
CA ALA A 200 -7.23 -11.92 26.45
C ALA A 200 -6.25 -13.07 26.10
N GLY A 201 -5.00 -13.04 26.57
CA GLY A 201 -4.00 -14.07 26.28
C GLY A 201 -3.55 -14.09 24.81
N VAL A 202 -3.58 -12.94 24.15
CA VAL A 202 -3.27 -12.78 22.73
C VAL A 202 -1.84 -13.21 22.39
N LYS A 203 -0.88 -12.94 23.27
CA LYS A 203 0.54 -13.30 23.07
C LYS A 203 0.74 -14.79 22.91
N GLU A 204 0.02 -15.59 23.71
CA GLU A 204 0.12 -17.04 23.75
C GLU A 204 -0.76 -17.73 22.71
N ALA A 205 -1.61 -16.99 22.01
CA ALA A 205 -2.45 -17.55 20.94
C ALA A 205 -1.59 -18.16 19.82
N ALA A 206 -1.95 -19.33 19.30
CA ALA A 206 -1.19 -20.04 18.27
C ALA A 206 -1.12 -19.27 16.94
N SER A 207 -2.19 -18.54 16.62
CA SER A 207 -2.28 -17.71 15.43
C SER A 207 -2.99 -16.39 15.74
N VAL A 208 -2.97 -15.44 14.79
CA VAL A 208 -3.76 -14.21 14.92
C VAL A 208 -5.26 -14.50 14.90
N LEU A 209 -5.72 -15.52 14.18
CA LEU A 209 -7.13 -15.93 14.18
C LEU A 209 -7.56 -16.44 15.55
N ASP A 210 -6.72 -17.23 16.23
CA ASP A 210 -6.99 -17.68 17.61
C ASP A 210 -6.99 -16.48 18.59
N ALA A 211 -6.13 -15.48 18.36
CA ALA A 211 -6.11 -14.26 19.14
C ALA A 211 -7.41 -13.47 19.01
N PHE A 212 -7.91 -13.29 17.78
CA PHE A 212 -9.20 -12.63 17.53
C PHE A 212 -10.37 -13.44 18.09
N ALA A 213 -10.33 -14.77 18.00
CA ALA A 213 -11.32 -15.65 18.63
C ALA A 213 -11.33 -15.49 20.14
N ALA A 214 -10.16 -15.48 20.80
CA ALA A 214 -10.06 -15.28 22.25
C ALA A 214 -10.60 -13.91 22.71
N ILE A 215 -10.35 -12.86 21.92
CA ILE A 215 -10.91 -11.51 22.19
C ILE A 215 -12.43 -11.56 22.13
N ALA A 216 -13.00 -12.19 21.07
CA ALA A 216 -14.44 -12.29 20.87
C ALA A 216 -15.14 -13.15 21.93
N GLU A 217 -14.61 -14.35 22.20
CA GLU A 217 -15.18 -15.30 23.19
C GLU A 217 -15.12 -14.76 24.63
N GLY A 218 -14.07 -13.99 24.95
CA GLY A 218 -13.91 -13.35 26.24
C GLY A 218 -14.62 -12.01 26.37
N GLU A 219 -15.32 -11.55 25.31
CA GLU A 219 -16.01 -10.25 25.25
C GLU A 219 -15.08 -9.07 25.63
N TYR A 220 -13.76 -9.17 25.26
CA TYR A 220 -12.82 -8.11 25.53
C TYR A 220 -13.05 -6.92 24.60
N PRO A 221 -12.89 -5.67 25.12
CA PRO A 221 -13.03 -4.49 24.28
C PRO A 221 -12.00 -4.47 23.15
N PHE A 222 -12.45 -4.19 21.91
CA PHE A 222 -11.60 -4.00 20.75
C PHE A 222 -11.86 -2.63 20.14
N ILE A 223 -10.79 -1.94 19.72
CA ILE A 223 -10.89 -0.64 19.06
C ILE A 223 -10.64 -0.82 17.58
N SER A 224 -11.73 -0.87 16.81
CA SER A 224 -11.68 -0.90 15.36
C SER A 224 -11.46 0.49 14.78
N ARG A 225 -10.82 0.56 13.63
CA ARG A 225 -10.79 1.81 12.84
C ARG A 225 -12.16 2.19 12.30
N GLY A 226 -12.97 1.24 11.88
CA GLY A 226 -14.34 1.45 11.42
C GLY A 226 -14.49 2.38 10.22
N ASP A 227 -13.42 2.64 9.44
CA ASP A 227 -13.33 3.70 8.44
C ASP A 227 -13.23 3.21 6.98
N GLY A 228 -13.34 1.89 6.75
CA GLY A 228 -13.18 1.26 5.43
C GLY A 228 -11.75 1.32 4.88
N SER A 229 -10.76 1.66 5.71
CA SER A 229 -9.34 1.61 5.34
C SER A 229 -8.83 0.19 5.13
N GLY A 230 -7.63 0.04 4.57
CA GLY A 230 -6.96 -1.26 4.47
C GLY A 230 -6.78 -1.96 5.82
N THR A 231 -6.52 -1.21 6.89
CA THR A 231 -6.45 -1.73 8.26
C THR A 231 -7.80 -2.26 8.73
N HIS A 232 -8.89 -1.52 8.48
CA HIS A 232 -10.24 -1.98 8.81
C HIS A 232 -10.64 -3.23 8.00
N THR A 233 -10.34 -3.24 6.70
CA THR A 233 -10.59 -4.41 5.85
C THR A 233 -9.80 -5.64 6.34
N LYS A 234 -8.53 -5.46 6.73
CA LYS A 234 -7.72 -6.53 7.31
C LYS A 234 -8.32 -7.04 8.63
N GLU A 235 -8.67 -6.13 9.53
CA GLU A 235 -9.34 -6.47 10.79
C GLU A 235 -10.56 -7.35 10.57
N LEU A 236 -11.49 -6.91 9.69
CA LEU A 236 -12.72 -7.67 9.40
C LEU A 236 -12.44 -9.08 8.90
N SER A 237 -11.33 -9.29 8.18
CA SER A 237 -10.92 -10.61 7.69
C SER A 237 -10.35 -11.55 8.77
N LEU A 238 -10.10 -11.06 9.97
CA LEU A 238 -9.49 -11.81 11.07
C LEU A 238 -10.52 -12.24 12.14
N TRP A 239 -11.71 -11.63 12.17
CA TRP A 239 -12.76 -12.03 13.07
C TRP A 239 -13.36 -13.40 12.72
N PRO A 240 -13.79 -14.18 13.71
CA PRO A 240 -14.50 -15.44 13.45
C PRO A 240 -15.75 -15.22 12.58
N GLU A 241 -15.93 -16.04 11.56
CA GLU A 241 -17.12 -15.99 10.66
C GLU A 241 -18.45 -16.07 11.43
N ALA A 242 -18.47 -16.78 12.57
CA ALA A 242 -19.65 -16.93 13.41
C ALA A 242 -20.19 -15.61 13.98
N LEU A 243 -19.39 -14.55 13.99
CA LEU A 243 -19.84 -13.23 14.47
C LEU A 243 -20.68 -12.47 13.44
N GLY A 244 -20.65 -12.87 12.15
CA GLY A 244 -21.42 -12.22 11.10
C GLY A 244 -21.05 -10.76 10.84
N ILE A 245 -19.79 -10.40 11.11
CA ILE A 245 -19.24 -9.03 10.96
C ILE A 245 -18.85 -8.79 9.50
#